data_92e69bc1ec0eb83683193a388367635c
#
_entry.id   92e69bc1ec0eb83683193a388367635c
#
_cell.length_a   1.000
_cell.length_b   1.000
_cell.length_c   1.000
_cell.angle_alpha   90.00
_cell.angle_beta   90.00
_cell.angle_gamma   90.00
#
_symmetry.space_group_name_H-M   'P 1'
#
loop_
_entity.id
_entity.type
_entity.pdbx_description
1 polymer ?
#
loop_
_entity_poly.entity_id
_entity_poly.type
_entity_poly.pdbx_seq_one_letter_code
_entity_poly.pdbx_strand_id
1 'polypeptide(L)'
;MGDDLITTDGTTLLGADDKAGVAIIMSMVEYICQNRDFKHGDICIAFTPDEEVGRGTENFDVKRFGADYAYTVDGGRIDEFSFENFNAYKADVTITGKSYHPGDSKGKMVNALTLGRQFDTMLGDNKRPEATEHKEGFYHLHHMEGDVSTTKMTYILRDHDMDNMHDMIHTMQLAASYLNQVNHGHYIDIDFTLQYKNMIEVINKTPDIVYKVKQAMINIGLEPIASPIRGGTDGANLSFMGLPCPNLGTGGYNYHGPYEFCSINSMKKGVKLLLELIKEA
;
A
#
# COMPACT_ATOMS: atom_id res chain seq x y z
N MET A 1 -17.87 23.17 8.18
CA MET A 1 -18.75 23.90 7.24
C MET A 1 -17.93 25.03 6.65
N GLY A 2 -18.01 25.27 5.34
CA GLY A 2 -17.26 26.32 4.65
C GLY A 2 -16.15 25.84 3.73
N ASP A 3 -16.10 24.54 3.40
CA ASP A 3 -15.18 23.97 2.42
C ASP A 3 -15.85 23.88 1.05
N ASP A 4 -15.13 24.27 0.00
CA ASP A 4 -15.56 24.06 -1.38
C ASP A 4 -15.11 22.66 -1.82
N LEU A 5 -16.06 21.83 -2.24
CA LEU A 5 -15.81 20.45 -2.62
C LEU A 5 -16.00 20.26 -4.13
N ILE A 6 -15.14 19.44 -4.72
CA ILE A 6 -15.31 18.88 -6.07
C ILE A 6 -15.85 17.45 -5.89
N THR A 7 -16.97 17.17 -6.58
CA THR A 7 -17.65 15.87 -6.56
C THR A 7 -18.04 15.47 -7.98
N THR A 8 -18.48 14.24 -8.18
CA THR A 8 -19.18 13.79 -9.39
C THR A 8 -20.67 13.61 -9.11
N ASP A 9 -21.43 13.28 -10.14
CA ASP A 9 -22.82 12.83 -10.03
C ASP A 9 -22.98 11.38 -9.56
N GLY A 10 -21.85 10.70 -9.30
CA GLY A 10 -21.80 9.31 -8.85
C GLY A 10 -21.90 8.26 -9.96
N THR A 11 -21.99 8.66 -11.23
CA THR A 11 -22.03 7.72 -12.37
C THR A 11 -20.64 7.22 -12.77
N THR A 12 -19.60 7.98 -12.43
CA THR A 12 -18.18 7.61 -12.60
C THR A 12 -17.40 7.98 -11.36
N LEU A 13 -16.16 7.45 -11.21
CA LEU A 13 -15.20 7.96 -10.26
C LEU A 13 -14.86 9.42 -10.58
N LEU A 14 -14.61 10.23 -9.56
CA LEU A 14 -14.05 11.57 -9.73
C LEU A 14 -12.61 11.47 -10.24
N GLY A 15 -11.83 10.52 -9.71
CA GLY A 15 -10.39 10.39 -9.93
C GLY A 15 -9.63 11.56 -9.29
N ALA A 16 -10.09 11.99 -8.09
CA ALA A 16 -9.28 12.85 -7.23
C ALA A 16 -7.94 12.18 -6.90
N ASP A 17 -7.98 10.89 -6.81
CA ASP A 17 -6.84 9.98 -6.79
C ASP A 17 -6.47 9.61 -8.25
N ASP A 18 -5.35 10.19 -8.84
CA ASP A 18 -4.58 11.27 -8.19
C ASP A 18 -4.55 12.56 -9.04
N LYS A 19 -5.66 12.96 -9.66
CA LYS A 19 -5.72 14.26 -10.35
C LYS A 19 -5.60 15.45 -9.39
N ALA A 20 -5.89 15.26 -8.09
CA ALA A 20 -5.72 16.30 -7.09
C ALA A 20 -4.22 16.62 -6.88
N GLY A 21 -3.37 15.58 -6.75
CA GLY A 21 -1.92 15.75 -6.67
C GLY A 21 -1.33 16.37 -7.93
N VAL A 22 -1.76 15.92 -9.11
CA VAL A 22 -1.37 16.53 -10.38
C VAL A 22 -1.70 18.03 -10.40
N ALA A 23 -2.91 18.41 -9.99
CA ALA A 23 -3.34 19.81 -9.95
C ALA A 23 -2.53 20.65 -8.93
N ILE A 24 -2.22 20.09 -7.76
CA ILE A 24 -1.38 20.73 -6.75
C ILE A 24 0.02 20.99 -7.29
N ILE A 25 0.67 19.98 -7.90
CA ILE A 25 2.01 20.09 -8.49
C ILE A 25 2.01 21.16 -9.62
N MET A 26 1.06 21.09 -10.54
CA MET A 26 0.99 22.03 -11.66
C MET A 26 0.70 23.47 -11.21
N SER A 27 -0.12 23.65 -10.15
CA SER A 27 -0.34 24.98 -9.58
C SER A 27 0.90 25.55 -8.89
N MET A 28 1.71 24.69 -8.25
CA MET A 28 3.03 25.08 -7.74
C MET A 28 3.94 25.55 -8.89
N VAL A 29 4.01 24.80 -9.98
CA VAL A 29 4.81 25.19 -11.18
C VAL A 29 4.36 26.53 -11.74
N GLU A 30 3.04 26.72 -11.90
CA GLU A 30 2.49 27.99 -12.36
C GLU A 30 2.91 29.15 -11.45
N TYR A 31 2.81 28.98 -10.13
CA TYR A 31 3.22 29.98 -9.17
C TYR A 31 4.70 30.37 -9.33
N ILE A 32 5.60 29.40 -9.46
CA ILE A 32 7.05 29.63 -9.64
C ILE A 32 7.32 30.38 -10.96
N CYS A 33 6.67 30.01 -12.04
CA CYS A 33 6.81 30.65 -13.34
C CYS A 33 6.35 32.11 -13.33
N GLN A 34 5.32 32.43 -12.54
CA GLN A 34 4.79 33.80 -12.38
C GLN A 34 5.57 34.65 -11.38
N ASN A 35 6.26 34.03 -10.41
CA ASN A 35 6.99 34.69 -9.33
C ASN A 35 8.49 34.37 -9.41
N ARG A 36 9.18 34.90 -10.41
CA ARG A 36 10.60 34.62 -10.72
C ARG A 36 11.58 34.97 -9.60
N ASP A 37 11.19 35.80 -8.65
CA ASP A 37 11.97 36.14 -7.45
C ASP A 37 11.86 35.11 -6.33
N PHE A 38 10.98 34.12 -6.48
CA PHE A 38 10.85 33.01 -5.53
C PHE A 38 12.09 32.12 -5.64
N LYS A 39 12.86 32.03 -4.56
CA LYS A 39 14.09 31.25 -4.51
C LYS A 39 13.79 29.78 -4.19
N HIS A 40 14.30 28.91 -5.01
CA HIS A 40 14.17 27.45 -4.87
C HIS A 40 15.38 26.74 -5.48
N GLY A 41 15.66 25.52 -5.02
CA GLY A 41 16.64 24.64 -5.65
C GLY A 41 16.15 24.04 -6.97
N ASP A 42 16.88 23.08 -7.49
CA ASP A 42 16.46 22.32 -8.69
C ASP A 42 15.23 21.47 -8.37
N ILE A 43 14.23 21.51 -9.24
CA ILE A 43 12.97 20.81 -9.07
C ILE A 43 12.79 19.81 -10.22
N CYS A 44 12.68 18.53 -9.88
CA CYS A 44 12.34 17.48 -10.82
C CYS A 44 10.88 17.06 -10.60
N ILE A 45 10.10 16.97 -11.68
CA ILE A 45 8.70 16.57 -11.63
C ILE A 45 8.49 15.39 -12.57
N ALA A 46 7.76 14.38 -12.08
CA ALA A 46 7.35 13.24 -12.87
C ALA A 46 5.89 12.87 -12.55
N PHE A 47 5.22 12.33 -13.54
CA PHE A 47 3.91 11.71 -13.43
C PHE A 47 4.03 10.26 -13.89
N THR A 48 3.68 9.33 -13.05
CA THR A 48 3.76 7.89 -13.32
C THR A 48 2.40 7.36 -13.75
N PRO A 49 2.30 6.63 -14.88
CA PRO A 49 1.08 5.90 -15.24
C PRO A 49 1.02 4.58 -14.46
N ASP A 50 -0.16 3.94 -14.44
CA ASP A 50 -0.35 2.58 -13.92
C ASP A 50 -0.04 2.39 -12.41
N GLU A 51 -0.11 3.46 -11.61
CA GLU A 51 0.07 3.38 -10.14
C GLU A 51 -0.98 2.43 -9.53
N GLU A 52 -2.25 2.57 -9.91
CA GLU A 52 -3.42 1.82 -9.41
C GLU A 52 -3.33 0.28 -9.62
N VAL A 53 -2.45 -0.15 -10.49
CA VAL A 53 -2.14 -1.56 -10.72
C VAL A 53 -0.75 -1.95 -10.17
N GLY A 54 -0.12 -1.06 -9.38
CA GLY A 54 1.16 -1.27 -8.72
C GLY A 54 2.37 -1.26 -9.66
N ARG A 55 2.26 -0.64 -10.84
CA ARG A 55 3.31 -0.62 -11.89
C ARG A 55 3.86 0.76 -12.18
N GLY A 56 3.49 1.77 -11.40
CA GLY A 56 3.85 3.17 -11.64
C GLY A 56 5.35 3.42 -11.77
N THR A 57 6.17 2.68 -11.04
CA THR A 57 7.62 2.86 -11.01
C THR A 57 8.41 1.83 -11.84
N GLU A 58 7.74 0.88 -12.52
CA GLU A 58 8.39 -0.25 -13.18
C GLU A 58 9.46 0.17 -14.19
N ASN A 59 9.24 1.28 -14.90
CA ASN A 59 10.14 1.82 -15.90
C ASN A 59 10.74 3.18 -15.49
N PHE A 60 10.67 3.55 -14.20
CA PHE A 60 11.16 4.85 -13.73
C PHE A 60 12.68 4.85 -13.60
N ASP A 61 13.34 5.74 -14.31
CA ASP A 61 14.78 5.90 -14.26
C ASP A 61 15.18 6.94 -13.20
N VAL A 62 15.40 6.46 -11.97
CA VAL A 62 15.82 7.29 -10.82
C VAL A 62 17.11 8.05 -11.10
N LYS A 63 18.07 7.45 -11.82
CA LYS A 63 19.35 8.13 -12.16
C LYS A 63 19.14 9.28 -13.11
N ARG A 64 18.30 9.12 -14.12
CA ARG A 64 17.95 10.17 -15.06
C ARG A 64 17.11 11.26 -14.40
N PHE A 65 16.24 10.88 -13.47
CA PHE A 65 15.45 11.84 -12.69
C PHE A 65 16.35 12.78 -11.88
N GLY A 66 17.43 12.27 -11.28
CA GLY A 66 18.55 13.06 -10.78
C GLY A 66 18.29 13.84 -9.50
N ALA A 67 17.24 13.49 -8.74
CA ALA A 67 16.93 14.10 -7.45
C ALA A 67 17.54 13.29 -6.29
N ASP A 68 17.90 13.97 -5.20
CA ASP A 68 18.46 13.35 -3.98
C ASP A 68 17.37 12.68 -3.13
N TYR A 69 16.15 13.23 -3.16
CA TYR A 69 14.94 12.71 -2.53
C TYR A 69 13.71 13.24 -3.26
N ALA A 70 12.56 12.66 -3.00
CA ALA A 70 11.30 13.08 -3.62
C ALA A 70 10.13 13.01 -2.61
N TYR A 71 8.98 13.47 -3.05
CA TYR A 71 7.69 13.28 -2.37
C TYR A 71 6.66 12.85 -3.42
N THR A 72 5.92 11.78 -3.16
CA THR A 72 4.66 11.53 -3.87
C THR A 72 3.57 12.43 -3.29
N VAL A 73 2.72 12.98 -4.14
CA VAL A 73 1.60 13.85 -3.74
C VAL A 73 0.32 13.10 -4.08
N ASP A 74 0.07 12.04 -3.31
CA ASP A 74 -0.90 10.98 -3.62
C ASP A 74 -1.56 10.42 -2.35
N GLY A 75 -1.65 11.23 -1.31
CA GLY A 75 -2.23 10.85 -0.04
C GLY A 75 -3.63 11.43 0.20
N GLY A 76 -4.24 11.08 1.35
CA GLY A 76 -5.56 11.52 1.75
C GLY A 76 -5.59 12.94 2.32
N ARG A 77 -5.79 13.03 3.62
CA ARG A 77 -5.92 14.32 4.33
C ARG A 77 -4.69 15.19 4.15
N ILE A 78 -4.89 16.49 3.99
CA ILE A 78 -3.81 17.45 3.75
C ILE A 78 -2.88 17.67 4.96
N ASP A 79 -3.31 17.32 6.15
CA ASP A 79 -2.54 17.36 7.40
C ASP A 79 -1.82 16.02 7.69
N GLU A 80 -2.03 15.00 6.85
CA GLU A 80 -1.36 13.72 6.94
C GLU A 80 -0.19 13.63 5.96
N PHE A 81 0.85 12.92 6.39
CA PHE A 81 1.94 12.47 5.53
C PHE A 81 2.38 11.08 5.95
N SER A 82 2.93 10.32 5.00
CA SER A 82 3.31 8.93 5.25
C SER A 82 4.76 8.68 4.86
N PHE A 83 5.49 8.02 5.74
CA PHE A 83 6.87 7.59 5.52
C PHE A 83 7.08 6.12 5.91
N GLU A 84 5.98 5.41 6.09
CA GLU A 84 5.92 3.97 6.28
C GLU A 84 4.65 3.39 5.66
N ASN A 85 4.75 2.15 5.21
CA ASN A 85 3.70 1.38 4.58
C ASN A 85 3.81 -0.09 4.97
N PHE A 86 2.85 -0.92 4.62
CA PHE A 86 2.96 -2.35 4.85
C PHE A 86 4.15 -2.98 4.10
N ASN A 87 4.76 -4.01 4.70
CA ASN A 87 5.38 -5.08 3.93
C ASN A 87 4.28 -5.96 3.34
N ALA A 88 4.49 -6.51 2.16
CA ALA A 88 3.49 -7.26 1.44
C ALA A 88 4.03 -8.54 0.85
N TYR A 89 3.38 -9.65 1.18
CA TYR A 89 3.58 -10.93 0.52
C TYR A 89 2.27 -11.45 -0.06
N LYS A 90 2.39 -12.19 -1.15
CA LYS A 90 1.38 -13.08 -1.68
C LYS A 90 1.74 -14.51 -1.29
N ALA A 91 0.77 -15.32 -0.88
CA ALA A 91 0.96 -16.74 -0.68
C ALA A 91 -0.05 -17.50 -1.56
N ASP A 92 0.46 -18.30 -2.49
CA ASP A 92 -0.33 -19.21 -3.29
C ASP A 92 -0.24 -20.61 -2.67
N VAL A 93 -1.36 -21.10 -2.16
CA VAL A 93 -1.50 -22.40 -1.50
C VAL A 93 -2.14 -23.36 -2.47
N THR A 94 -1.45 -24.46 -2.78
CA THR A 94 -1.96 -25.55 -3.61
C THR A 94 -2.17 -26.77 -2.74
N ILE A 95 -3.39 -27.31 -2.74
CA ILE A 95 -3.74 -28.51 -1.99
C ILE A 95 -4.12 -29.60 -2.97
N THR A 96 -3.34 -30.69 -2.97
CA THR A 96 -3.61 -31.88 -3.79
C THR A 96 -4.21 -32.98 -2.93
N GLY A 97 -5.50 -33.21 -3.09
CA GLY A 97 -6.24 -34.23 -2.35
C GLY A 97 -6.15 -35.63 -2.95
N LYS A 98 -6.88 -36.54 -2.35
CA LYS A 98 -7.02 -37.91 -2.81
C LYS A 98 -8.49 -38.31 -2.87
N SER A 99 -9.07 -38.31 -4.08
CA SER A 99 -10.48 -38.58 -4.30
C SER A 99 -10.79 -40.08 -4.26
N TYR A 100 -11.92 -40.42 -3.66
CA TYR A 100 -12.49 -41.78 -3.64
C TYR A 100 -14.02 -41.70 -3.73
N HIS A 101 -14.67 -42.81 -4.06
CA HIS A 101 -16.11 -42.91 -3.99
C HIS A 101 -16.58 -42.64 -2.53
N PRO A 102 -17.51 -41.71 -2.28
CA PRO A 102 -17.89 -41.31 -0.93
C PRO A 102 -18.27 -42.49 0.00
N GLY A 103 -18.95 -43.51 -0.51
CA GLY A 103 -19.34 -44.70 0.25
C GLY A 103 -18.19 -45.57 0.71
N ASP A 104 -17.00 -45.48 0.05
CA ASP A 104 -15.80 -46.30 0.30
C ASP A 104 -14.60 -45.47 0.76
N SER A 105 -14.83 -44.25 1.20
CA SER A 105 -13.81 -43.22 1.42
C SER A 105 -13.10 -43.29 2.78
N LYS A 106 -13.64 -44.03 3.76
CA LYS A 106 -13.10 -44.08 5.12
C LYS A 106 -11.65 -44.56 5.14
N GLY A 107 -10.75 -43.68 5.67
CA GLY A 107 -9.31 -43.96 5.75
C GLY A 107 -8.56 -43.93 4.41
N LYS A 108 -9.22 -43.49 3.31
CA LYS A 108 -8.65 -43.47 1.96
C LYS A 108 -8.71 -42.06 1.33
N MET A 109 -9.83 -41.35 1.48
CA MET A 109 -10.04 -40.03 0.90
C MET A 109 -9.31 -38.97 1.72
N VAL A 110 -8.63 -38.06 1.03
CA VAL A 110 -8.18 -36.77 1.57
C VAL A 110 -8.80 -35.68 0.71
N ASN A 111 -9.78 -35.00 1.26
CA ASN A 111 -10.55 -33.99 0.54
C ASN A 111 -9.82 -32.63 0.59
N ALA A 112 -9.40 -32.14 -0.56
CA ALA A 112 -8.63 -30.88 -0.67
C ALA A 112 -9.42 -29.67 -0.17
N LEU A 113 -10.74 -29.58 -0.38
CA LEU A 113 -11.59 -28.52 0.17
C LEU A 113 -11.63 -28.55 1.70
N THR A 114 -11.71 -29.75 2.30
CA THR A 114 -11.68 -29.90 3.76
C THR A 114 -10.36 -29.44 4.34
N LEU A 115 -9.23 -29.80 3.70
CA LEU A 115 -7.91 -29.36 4.12
C LEU A 115 -7.76 -27.84 3.97
N GLY A 116 -8.26 -27.23 2.88
CA GLY A 116 -8.23 -25.80 2.68
C GLY A 116 -8.98 -25.04 3.78
N ARG A 117 -10.19 -25.49 4.13
CA ARG A 117 -10.95 -24.92 5.23
C ARG A 117 -10.22 -25.06 6.57
N GLN A 118 -9.62 -26.23 6.84
CA GLN A 118 -8.84 -26.45 8.07
C GLN A 118 -7.62 -25.54 8.13
N PHE A 119 -6.88 -25.43 7.02
CA PHE A 119 -5.72 -24.56 6.90
C PHE A 119 -6.10 -23.10 7.19
N ASP A 120 -7.15 -22.59 6.56
CA ASP A 120 -7.62 -21.22 6.78
C ASP A 120 -8.02 -20.97 8.23
N THR A 121 -8.72 -21.93 8.86
CA THR A 121 -9.13 -21.82 10.27
C THR A 121 -7.93 -21.73 11.23
N MET A 122 -6.78 -22.35 10.89
CA MET A 122 -5.58 -22.32 11.74
C MET A 122 -4.87 -20.94 11.74
N LEU A 123 -5.16 -20.06 10.76
CA LEU A 123 -4.57 -18.72 10.70
C LEU A 123 -5.29 -17.71 11.60
N GLY A 124 -6.45 -18.07 12.16
CA GLY A 124 -7.20 -17.29 13.13
C GLY A 124 -8.04 -16.16 12.52
N ASP A 125 -9.24 -15.97 13.05
CA ASP A 125 -10.19 -14.95 12.56
C ASP A 125 -9.86 -13.54 13.03
N ASN A 126 -9.09 -13.39 14.10
CA ASN A 126 -8.64 -12.12 14.65
C ASN A 126 -7.53 -11.45 13.82
N LYS A 127 -6.95 -12.16 12.85
CA LYS A 127 -5.93 -11.67 11.91
C LYS A 127 -6.48 -11.56 10.48
N ARG A 128 -7.73 -11.15 10.34
CA ARG A 128 -8.36 -10.84 9.04
C ARG A 128 -8.42 -9.33 8.84
N PRO A 129 -8.49 -8.83 7.60
CA PRO A 129 -8.63 -7.38 7.36
C PRO A 129 -9.79 -6.75 8.13
N GLU A 130 -10.92 -7.48 8.24
CA GLU A 130 -12.14 -7.06 8.92
C GLU A 130 -11.99 -6.94 10.44
N ALA A 131 -10.93 -7.51 11.01
CA ALA A 131 -10.66 -7.55 12.44
C ALA A 131 -9.40 -6.78 12.85
N THR A 132 -8.77 -6.07 11.91
CA THR A 132 -7.47 -5.38 12.14
C THR A 132 -7.53 -3.92 11.74
N GLU A 133 -6.79 -3.07 12.47
CA GLU A 133 -6.70 -1.64 12.22
C GLU A 133 -5.26 -1.12 12.42
N HIS A 134 -5.02 0.13 12.09
CA HIS A 134 -3.75 0.82 12.27
C HIS A 134 -2.55 0.02 11.70
N LYS A 135 -1.62 -0.39 12.57
CA LYS A 135 -0.42 -1.15 12.19
C LYS A 135 -0.58 -2.66 12.28
N GLU A 136 -1.74 -3.14 12.67
CA GLU A 136 -2.00 -4.58 12.81
C GLU A 136 -1.95 -5.28 11.46
N GLY A 137 -1.16 -6.35 11.39
CA GLY A 137 -1.02 -7.19 10.20
C GLY A 137 -2.18 -8.17 10.04
N PHE A 138 -2.36 -8.67 8.82
CA PHE A 138 -3.45 -9.59 8.50
C PHE A 138 -3.09 -10.64 7.44
N TYR A 139 -3.82 -11.76 7.48
CA TYR A 139 -3.98 -12.71 6.38
C TYR A 139 -5.32 -12.44 5.70
N HIS A 140 -5.31 -12.11 4.43
CA HIS A 140 -6.52 -11.96 3.63
C HIS A 140 -6.64 -13.11 2.64
N LEU A 141 -7.55 -14.05 2.88
CA LEU A 141 -7.93 -15.04 1.88
C LEU A 141 -8.65 -14.31 0.75
N HIS A 142 -7.91 -14.02 -0.31
CA HIS A 142 -8.39 -13.23 -1.46
C HIS A 142 -9.16 -14.08 -2.46
N HIS A 143 -8.73 -15.33 -2.66
CA HIS A 143 -9.37 -16.24 -3.60
C HIS A 143 -9.26 -17.69 -3.11
N MET A 144 -10.31 -18.46 -3.33
CA MET A 144 -10.34 -19.90 -3.09
C MET A 144 -11.21 -20.57 -4.13
N GLU A 145 -10.66 -21.57 -4.83
CA GLU A 145 -11.39 -22.39 -5.78
C GLU A 145 -10.94 -23.86 -5.69
N GLY A 146 -11.77 -24.79 -6.08
CA GLY A 146 -11.37 -26.18 -6.14
C GLY A 146 -12.47 -27.21 -5.97
N ASP A 147 -12.03 -28.46 -5.84
CA ASP A 147 -12.86 -29.64 -5.60
C ASP A 147 -12.18 -30.61 -4.63
N VAL A 148 -12.68 -31.85 -4.56
CA VAL A 148 -12.14 -32.91 -3.69
C VAL A 148 -10.68 -33.24 -4.02
N SER A 149 -10.30 -33.13 -5.31
CA SER A 149 -8.98 -33.52 -5.81
C SER A 149 -7.95 -32.40 -5.72
N THR A 150 -8.37 -31.15 -5.94
CA THR A 150 -7.45 -30.01 -5.93
C THR A 150 -8.16 -28.76 -5.45
N THR A 151 -7.53 -28.03 -4.53
CA THR A 151 -7.98 -26.71 -4.07
C THR A 151 -6.81 -25.74 -4.17
N LYS A 152 -7.07 -24.56 -4.70
CA LYS A 152 -6.12 -23.44 -4.75
C LYS A 152 -6.64 -22.29 -3.91
N MET A 153 -5.75 -21.69 -3.14
CA MET A 153 -6.07 -20.53 -2.31
C MET A 153 -4.99 -19.48 -2.51
N THR A 154 -5.40 -18.22 -2.62
CA THR A 154 -4.47 -17.08 -2.69
C THR A 154 -4.68 -16.20 -1.48
N TYR A 155 -3.62 -15.96 -0.74
CA TYR A 155 -3.59 -15.05 0.39
C TYR A 155 -2.77 -13.80 0.08
N ILE A 156 -3.23 -12.69 0.64
CA ILE A 156 -2.48 -11.45 0.74
C ILE A 156 -2.07 -11.29 2.21
N LEU A 157 -0.76 -11.20 2.47
CA LEU A 157 -0.19 -10.97 3.80
C LEU A 157 0.28 -9.54 3.88
N ARG A 158 -0.04 -8.86 4.97
CA ARG A 158 0.37 -7.48 5.26
C ARG A 158 0.78 -7.34 6.71
N ASP A 159 1.92 -6.69 6.95
CA ASP A 159 2.34 -6.23 8.28
C ASP A 159 3.34 -5.08 8.12
N HIS A 160 3.35 -4.11 9.04
CA HIS A 160 4.33 -3.01 9.02
C HIS A 160 5.71 -3.48 9.46
N ASP A 161 5.78 -4.49 10.30
CA ASP A 161 7.01 -5.06 10.82
C ASP A 161 7.42 -6.31 10.00
N MET A 162 8.68 -6.37 9.58
CA MET A 162 9.18 -7.49 8.79
C MET A 162 9.38 -8.76 9.62
N ASP A 163 9.70 -8.64 10.90
CA ASP A 163 9.81 -9.80 11.79
C ASP A 163 8.45 -10.44 12.02
N ASN A 164 7.41 -9.63 12.25
CA ASN A 164 6.02 -10.12 12.28
C ASN A 164 5.62 -10.78 10.95
N MET A 165 6.03 -10.22 9.82
CA MET A 165 5.77 -10.82 8.50
C MET A 165 6.43 -12.20 8.37
N HIS A 166 7.67 -12.36 8.84
CA HIS A 166 8.34 -13.65 8.88
C HIS A 166 7.62 -14.66 9.78
N ASP A 167 7.13 -14.22 10.94
CA ASP A 167 6.31 -15.04 11.84
C ASP A 167 4.99 -15.47 11.21
N MET A 168 4.37 -14.58 10.43
CA MET A 168 3.16 -14.91 9.66
C MET A 168 3.43 -16.00 8.61
N ILE A 169 4.50 -15.85 7.83
CA ILE A 169 4.94 -16.84 6.84
C ILE A 169 5.21 -18.18 7.52
N HIS A 170 5.96 -18.15 8.63
CA HIS A 170 6.28 -19.36 9.41
C HIS A 170 5.02 -20.04 9.96
N THR A 171 4.05 -19.28 10.44
CA THR A 171 2.75 -19.81 10.91
C THR A 171 2.02 -20.56 9.80
N MET A 172 1.98 -20.04 8.58
CA MET A 172 1.39 -20.73 7.43
C MET A 172 2.13 -22.04 7.12
N GLN A 173 3.47 -22.03 7.15
CA GLN A 173 4.30 -23.21 6.93
C GLN A 173 4.06 -24.30 8.00
N LEU A 174 3.94 -23.89 9.27
CA LEU A 174 3.62 -24.80 10.38
C LEU A 174 2.22 -25.41 10.21
N ALA A 175 1.22 -24.61 9.83
CA ALA A 175 -0.14 -25.10 9.58
C ALA A 175 -0.16 -26.15 8.45
N ALA A 176 0.51 -25.89 7.33
CA ALA A 176 0.64 -26.83 6.23
C ALA A 176 1.36 -28.13 6.67
N SER A 177 2.49 -27.98 7.36
CA SER A 177 3.27 -29.11 7.88
C SER A 177 2.44 -29.98 8.83
N TYR A 178 1.71 -29.38 9.76
CA TYR A 178 0.84 -30.09 10.67
C TYR A 178 -0.26 -30.88 9.93
N LEU A 179 -0.95 -30.25 8.99
CA LEU A 179 -2.00 -30.91 8.20
C LEU A 179 -1.45 -32.03 7.32
N ASN A 180 -0.28 -31.86 6.74
CA ASN A 180 0.44 -32.91 5.99
C ASN A 180 0.77 -34.11 6.90
N GLN A 181 1.27 -33.85 8.09
CA GLN A 181 1.64 -34.89 9.05
C GLN A 181 0.44 -35.70 9.56
N VAL A 182 -0.66 -35.04 9.96
CA VAL A 182 -1.85 -35.73 10.50
C VAL A 182 -2.60 -36.52 9.44
N ASN A 183 -2.46 -36.15 8.16
CA ASN A 183 -3.02 -36.90 7.02
C ASN A 183 -2.05 -37.90 6.41
N HIS A 184 -0.87 -38.10 7.01
CA HIS A 184 0.15 -39.08 6.59
C HIS A 184 0.61 -38.92 5.14
N GLY A 185 0.76 -37.68 4.63
CA GLY A 185 1.21 -37.41 3.28
C GLY A 185 1.56 -35.95 3.04
N HIS A 186 2.02 -35.64 1.86
CA HIS A 186 2.30 -34.28 1.42
C HIS A 186 1.16 -33.84 0.50
N TYR A 187 0.32 -32.95 1.01
CA TYR A 187 -0.91 -32.50 0.34
C TYR A 187 -0.95 -31.00 0.12
N ILE A 188 -0.23 -30.21 0.94
CA ILE A 188 -0.27 -28.76 0.95
C ILE A 188 1.10 -28.21 0.62
N ASP A 189 1.19 -27.44 -0.45
CA ASP A 189 2.33 -26.66 -0.87
C ASP A 189 2.00 -25.17 -0.80
N ILE A 190 2.99 -24.32 -0.45
CA ILE A 190 2.82 -22.87 -0.37
C ILE A 190 4.00 -22.19 -1.06
N ASP A 191 3.68 -21.33 -2.02
CA ASP A 191 4.63 -20.44 -2.66
C ASP A 191 4.44 -19.00 -2.16
N PHE A 192 5.51 -18.41 -1.63
CA PHE A 192 5.50 -17.03 -1.12
C PHE A 192 6.21 -16.10 -2.10
N THR A 193 5.55 -14.99 -2.45
CA THR A 193 6.11 -13.95 -3.32
C THR A 193 6.09 -12.61 -2.60
N LEU A 194 7.27 -12.01 -2.40
CA LEU A 194 7.40 -10.64 -1.92
C LEU A 194 6.84 -9.68 -2.99
N GLN A 195 5.94 -8.79 -2.61
CA GLN A 195 5.36 -7.80 -3.50
C GLN A 195 6.02 -6.42 -3.34
N TYR A 196 6.12 -5.93 -2.11
CA TYR A 196 6.81 -4.69 -1.75
C TYR A 196 7.19 -4.69 -0.27
N LYS A 197 8.05 -3.74 0.11
CA LYS A 197 8.54 -3.56 1.47
C LYS A 197 8.11 -2.22 2.06
N ASN A 198 8.18 -2.12 3.38
CA ASN A 198 7.99 -0.88 4.11
C ASN A 198 9.13 0.10 3.84
N MET A 199 8.82 1.28 3.30
CA MET A 199 9.82 2.31 2.98
C MET A 199 10.54 2.88 4.20
N ILE A 200 10.03 2.65 5.42
CA ILE A 200 10.65 3.14 6.67
C ILE A 200 12.11 2.70 6.80
N GLU A 201 12.46 1.52 6.26
CA GLU A 201 13.85 1.02 6.26
C GLU A 201 14.82 1.94 5.51
N VAL A 202 14.33 2.62 4.48
CA VAL A 202 15.10 3.58 3.68
C VAL A 202 14.99 4.98 4.29
N ILE A 203 13.78 5.41 4.61
CA ILE A 203 13.51 6.77 5.12
C ILE A 203 14.24 7.05 6.43
N ASN A 204 14.36 6.07 7.32
CA ASN A 204 15.12 6.20 8.58
C ASN A 204 16.62 6.51 8.37
N LYS A 205 17.17 6.25 7.18
CA LYS A 205 18.55 6.61 6.84
C LYS A 205 18.70 8.07 6.39
N THR A 206 17.57 8.73 6.09
CA THR A 206 17.49 10.12 5.64
C THR A 206 16.41 10.89 6.43
N PRO A 207 16.52 10.97 7.77
CA PRO A 207 15.46 11.51 8.63
C PRO A 207 15.13 12.98 8.37
N ASP A 208 16.07 13.73 7.76
CA ASP A 208 15.90 15.15 7.45
C ASP A 208 14.71 15.41 6.51
N ILE A 209 14.38 14.46 5.61
CA ILE A 209 13.25 14.64 4.69
C ILE A 209 11.90 14.61 5.44
N VAL A 210 11.78 13.78 6.47
CA VAL A 210 10.60 13.73 7.35
C VAL A 210 10.50 15.00 8.20
N TYR A 211 11.63 15.48 8.73
CA TYR A 211 11.68 16.72 9.48
C TYR A 211 11.26 17.91 8.63
N LYS A 212 11.74 18.01 7.38
CA LYS A 212 11.35 19.07 6.44
C LYS A 212 9.84 19.10 6.20
N VAL A 213 9.20 17.93 5.99
CA VAL A 213 7.74 17.86 5.84
C VAL A 213 7.02 18.42 7.07
N LYS A 214 7.43 17.98 8.28
CA LYS A 214 6.83 18.46 9.53
C LYS A 214 6.95 19.97 9.68
N GLN A 215 8.13 20.51 9.42
CA GLN A 215 8.35 21.97 9.53
C GLN A 215 7.55 22.75 8.49
N ALA A 216 7.52 22.27 7.23
CA ALA A 216 6.74 22.90 6.18
C ALA A 216 5.24 22.92 6.51
N MET A 217 4.70 21.82 7.03
CA MET A 217 3.30 21.76 7.50
C MET A 217 3.03 22.78 8.62
N ILE A 218 3.89 22.83 9.64
CA ILE A 218 3.77 23.78 10.75
C ILE A 218 3.81 25.23 10.24
N ASN A 219 4.74 25.54 9.33
CA ASN A 219 4.92 26.89 8.78
C ASN A 219 3.69 27.40 8.02
N ILE A 220 2.90 26.50 7.43
CA ILE A 220 1.64 26.85 6.74
C ILE A 220 0.40 26.71 7.65
N GLY A 221 0.59 26.43 8.95
CA GLY A 221 -0.49 26.34 9.94
C GLY A 221 -1.24 25.01 9.94
N LEU A 222 -0.59 23.92 9.53
CA LEU A 222 -1.10 22.56 9.68
C LEU A 222 -0.45 21.88 10.89
N GLU A 223 -1.19 20.99 11.55
CA GLU A 223 -0.66 20.05 12.54
C GLU A 223 -0.25 18.77 11.83
N PRO A 224 1.05 18.42 11.74
CA PRO A 224 1.51 17.28 10.97
C PRO A 224 1.15 15.96 11.65
N ILE A 225 0.41 15.11 10.95
CA ILE A 225 0.01 13.77 11.38
C ILE A 225 0.75 12.73 10.55
N ALA A 226 1.61 11.94 11.20
CA ALA A 226 2.23 10.80 10.56
C ALA A 226 1.24 9.63 10.51
N SER A 227 0.78 9.27 9.31
CA SER A 227 -0.21 8.21 9.09
C SER A 227 0.43 7.08 8.27
N PRO A 228 0.55 5.85 8.83
CA PRO A 228 1.07 4.72 8.08
C PRO A 228 0.10 4.27 6.99
N ILE A 229 0.63 3.94 5.80
CA ILE A 229 -0.18 3.42 4.69
C ILE A 229 -0.46 1.94 4.90
N ARG A 230 -1.73 1.53 4.87
CA ARG A 230 -2.15 0.13 4.92
C ARG A 230 -2.18 -0.53 3.53
N GLY A 231 -1.23 -0.20 2.68
CA GLY A 231 -1.09 -0.67 1.31
C GLY A 231 0.31 -0.44 0.78
N GLY A 232 0.45 -0.47 -0.53
CA GLY A 232 1.65 -0.03 -1.26
C GLY A 232 1.53 1.43 -1.68
N THR A 233 2.62 1.97 -2.22
CA THR A 233 2.69 3.30 -2.85
C THR A 233 3.92 3.36 -3.74
N ASP A 234 3.87 4.15 -4.79
CA ASP A 234 5.04 4.42 -5.64
C ASP A 234 6.21 4.97 -4.83
N GLY A 235 5.95 5.76 -3.78
CA GLY A 235 6.98 6.27 -2.87
C GLY A 235 7.78 5.16 -2.19
N ALA A 236 7.16 4.02 -1.86
CA ALA A 236 7.87 2.87 -1.31
C ALA A 236 8.81 2.26 -2.34
N ASN A 237 8.33 2.02 -3.57
CA ASN A 237 9.13 1.45 -4.64
C ASN A 237 10.31 2.38 -4.99
N LEU A 238 10.06 3.68 -5.17
CA LEU A 238 11.10 4.69 -5.43
C LEU A 238 12.16 4.71 -4.31
N SER A 239 11.74 4.59 -3.06
CA SER A 239 12.66 4.55 -1.92
C SER A 239 13.64 3.38 -2.03
N PHE A 240 13.18 2.18 -2.37
CA PHE A 240 14.06 1.01 -2.58
C PHE A 240 14.87 1.07 -3.88
N MET A 241 14.45 1.90 -4.85
CA MET A 241 15.24 2.20 -6.05
C MET A 241 16.35 3.23 -5.82
N GLY A 242 16.46 3.76 -4.58
CA GLY A 242 17.48 4.72 -4.17
C GLY A 242 17.05 6.18 -4.16
N LEU A 243 15.75 6.46 -4.25
CA LEU A 243 15.15 7.79 -4.16
C LEU A 243 14.19 7.84 -2.95
N PRO A 244 14.65 8.19 -1.74
CA PRO A 244 13.80 8.30 -0.56
C PRO A 244 12.58 9.18 -0.83
N CYS A 245 11.35 8.65 -0.65
CA CYS A 245 10.14 9.30 -1.16
C CYS A 245 8.93 9.10 -0.22
N PRO A 246 8.77 9.94 0.82
CA PRO A 246 7.54 10.00 1.62
C PRO A 246 6.34 10.47 0.79
N ASN A 247 5.12 10.13 1.26
CA ASN A 247 3.87 10.50 0.63
C ASN A 247 3.18 11.66 1.36
N LEU A 248 2.62 12.62 0.60
CA LEU A 248 1.93 13.81 1.08
C LEU A 248 0.44 13.74 0.74
N GLY A 249 -0.41 14.29 1.62
CA GLY A 249 -1.85 14.37 1.41
C GLY A 249 -2.26 15.36 0.33
N THR A 250 -3.36 15.07 -0.38
CA THR A 250 -3.93 15.90 -1.45
C THR A 250 -5.20 16.64 -1.03
N GLY A 251 -5.90 16.15 0.00
CA GLY A 251 -7.23 16.62 0.39
C GLY A 251 -8.36 15.92 -0.36
N GLY A 252 -8.07 14.73 -0.91
CA GLY A 252 -9.06 13.82 -1.47
C GLY A 252 -9.56 12.82 -0.43
N TYR A 253 -10.73 12.27 -0.67
CA TYR A 253 -11.42 11.34 0.25
C TYR A 253 -12.32 10.37 -0.52
N ASN A 254 -12.63 9.22 0.12
CA ASN A 254 -13.53 8.19 -0.38
C ASN A 254 -13.11 7.64 -1.75
N TYR A 255 -11.81 7.48 -1.92
CA TYR A 255 -11.20 6.96 -3.15
C TYR A 255 -11.81 5.63 -3.61
N HIS A 256 -11.71 5.35 -4.91
CA HIS A 256 -12.18 4.12 -5.54
C HIS A 256 -13.70 3.87 -5.38
N GLY A 257 -14.46 4.95 -5.13
CA GLY A 257 -15.90 4.85 -4.91
C GLY A 257 -16.71 5.99 -5.56
N PRO A 258 -18.05 5.83 -5.69
CA PRO A 258 -18.93 6.84 -6.30
C PRO A 258 -19.10 8.12 -5.44
N TYR A 259 -18.66 8.07 -4.18
CA TYR A 259 -18.72 9.20 -3.25
C TYR A 259 -17.37 9.87 -3.06
N GLU A 260 -16.45 9.67 -3.99
CA GLU A 260 -15.16 10.32 -4.02
C GLU A 260 -15.32 11.85 -4.14
N PHE A 261 -14.55 12.59 -3.35
CA PHE A 261 -14.52 14.04 -3.40
C PHE A 261 -13.14 14.58 -3.03
N CYS A 262 -12.85 15.82 -3.41
CA CYS A 262 -11.69 16.53 -2.92
C CYS A 262 -12.04 17.96 -2.49
N SER A 263 -11.28 18.49 -1.52
CA SER A 263 -11.45 19.83 -0.97
C SER A 263 -10.53 20.81 -1.69
N ILE A 264 -11.10 21.82 -2.33
CA ILE A 264 -10.34 22.91 -2.99
C ILE A 264 -9.46 23.65 -1.96
N ASN A 265 -9.96 23.85 -0.74
CA ASN A 265 -9.21 24.51 0.30
C ASN A 265 -7.99 23.67 0.75
N SER A 266 -8.15 22.34 0.82
CA SER A 266 -7.04 21.42 1.10
C SER A 266 -6.02 21.41 -0.05
N MET A 267 -6.47 21.37 -1.29
CA MET A 267 -5.57 21.44 -2.46
C MET A 267 -4.76 22.77 -2.46
N LYS A 268 -5.38 23.91 -2.14
CA LYS A 268 -4.67 25.19 -1.97
C LYS A 268 -3.61 25.15 -0.87
N LYS A 269 -3.87 24.42 0.23
CA LYS A 269 -2.86 24.18 1.28
C LYS A 269 -1.75 23.25 0.76
N GLY A 270 -2.08 22.25 -0.06
CA GLY A 270 -1.09 21.40 -0.73
C GLY A 270 -0.11 22.20 -1.59
N VAL A 271 -0.60 23.14 -2.39
CA VAL A 271 0.28 24.08 -3.13
C VAL A 271 1.21 24.86 -2.21
N LYS A 272 0.68 25.39 -1.09
CA LYS A 272 1.51 26.11 -0.11
C LYS A 272 2.54 25.19 0.55
N LEU A 273 2.16 23.94 0.84
CA LEU A 273 3.07 22.93 1.41
C LEU A 273 4.23 22.64 0.45
N LEU A 274 3.94 22.40 -0.82
CA LEU A 274 5.00 22.17 -1.81
C LEU A 274 5.91 23.39 -1.98
N LEU A 275 5.36 24.61 -2.03
CA LEU A 275 6.15 25.84 -2.08
C LEU A 275 7.06 26.00 -0.87
N GLU A 276 6.58 25.63 0.33
CA GLU A 276 7.40 25.71 1.54
C GLU A 276 8.51 24.65 1.57
N LEU A 277 8.24 23.45 1.02
CA LEU A 277 9.22 22.35 0.93
C LEU A 277 10.38 22.64 -0.01
N ILE A 278 10.13 23.37 -1.11
CA ILE A 278 11.15 23.69 -2.14
C ILE A 278 11.87 25.02 -1.91
N LYS A 279 11.39 25.81 -0.95
CA LYS A 279 11.96 27.12 -0.63
C LYS A 279 13.36 26.99 -0.08
N GLU A 280 14.31 27.70 -0.66
CA GLU A 280 15.64 27.85 -0.07
C GLU A 280 15.58 28.74 1.19
N ALA A 281 16.39 28.35 2.20
CA ALA A 281 16.46 29.07 3.48
C ALA A 281 17.18 30.42 3.34
#